data_16e09ea0611def53f382e446ac36aab9
#
_entry.id   16e09ea0611def53f382e446ac36aab9
#
_cell.length_a   1.000
_cell.length_b   1.000
_cell.length_c   1.000
_cell.angle_alpha   90.00
_cell.angle_beta   90.00
_cell.angle_gamma   90.00
#
_symmetry.space_group_name_H-M   'P 1'
#
loop_
_entity.id
_entity.type
_entity.pdbx_description
1 polymer ?
#
loop_
_entity_poly.entity_id
_entity_poly.type
_entity_poly.pdbx_seq_one_letter_code
_entity_poly.pdbx_strand_id
1 'polypeptide(L)'
;MSHYYESEDLKKFGDIGQHAKGLADDFFKYYGNVTGTDGALSKREKALIALAVAHAQKCPYCIDAYTTQCLETGSNPEQMMEAVHVAAVMQAGITLVHSVQMQNHLKKMVL
;
A
#
# COMPACT_ATOMS: atom_id res chain seq x y z
N MET A 1 11.47 4.41 26.07
CA MET A 1 11.01 5.29 24.96
C MET A 1 9.80 4.67 24.30
N SER A 2 8.77 5.44 24.09
CA SER A 2 7.60 4.93 23.38
C SER A 2 7.70 5.20 21.90
N HIS A 3 7.20 4.26 21.11
CA HIS A 3 7.14 4.37 19.66
C HIS A 3 5.70 4.40 19.23
N TYR A 4 5.40 5.22 18.25
CA TYR A 4 4.05 5.29 17.70
C TYR A 4 3.71 4.01 16.94
N TYR A 5 4.69 3.40 16.29
CA TYR A 5 4.54 2.13 15.60
C TYR A 5 5.42 1.07 16.24
N GLU A 6 4.83 -0.09 16.51
CA GLU A 6 5.51 -1.30 16.94
C GLU A 6 5.03 -2.44 16.04
N SER A 7 5.96 -3.27 15.52
CA SER A 7 5.58 -4.44 14.71
C SER A 7 4.58 -5.35 15.43
N GLU A 8 4.72 -5.46 16.76
CA GLU A 8 3.80 -6.25 17.57
C GLU A 8 2.36 -5.77 17.46
N ASP A 9 2.15 -4.50 17.18
CA ASP A 9 0.81 -3.93 17.10
C ASP A 9 0.05 -4.40 15.86
N LEU A 10 0.74 -4.95 14.85
CA LEU A 10 0.09 -5.54 13.69
C LEU A 10 -0.86 -6.67 14.12
N LYS A 11 -0.51 -7.42 15.16
CA LYS A 11 -1.33 -8.49 15.71
C LYS A 11 -2.64 -7.98 16.30
N LYS A 12 -2.71 -6.69 16.61
CA LYS A 12 -3.89 -6.06 17.19
C LYS A 12 -4.86 -5.54 16.15
N PHE A 13 -4.62 -5.78 14.87
CA PHE A 13 -5.50 -5.29 13.81
C PHE A 13 -6.96 -5.71 14.04
N GLY A 14 -7.17 -6.95 14.52
CA GLY A 14 -8.51 -7.43 14.83
C GLY A 14 -9.24 -6.62 15.92
N ASP A 15 -8.48 -5.91 16.77
CA ASP A 15 -9.05 -5.15 17.87
C ASP A 15 -9.80 -3.89 17.40
N ILE A 16 -9.64 -3.49 16.15
CA ILE A 16 -10.38 -2.34 15.61
C ILE A 16 -11.89 -2.57 15.64
N GLY A 17 -12.34 -3.82 15.77
CA GLY A 17 -13.76 -4.14 15.88
C GLY A 17 -14.33 -3.97 17.29
N GLN A 18 -13.49 -3.65 18.27
CA GLN A 18 -13.90 -3.63 19.66
C GLN A 18 -15.10 -2.71 19.92
N HIS A 19 -15.16 -1.56 19.27
CA HIS A 19 -16.24 -0.58 19.46
C HIS A 19 -17.13 -0.42 18.22
N ALA A 20 -16.90 -1.21 17.17
CA ALA A 20 -17.67 -1.14 15.92
C ALA A 20 -17.61 -2.50 15.21
N LYS A 21 -18.13 -3.54 15.90
CA LYS A 21 -17.94 -4.91 15.45
C LYS A 21 -18.50 -5.17 14.06
N GLY A 22 -19.72 -4.72 13.78
CA GLY A 22 -20.35 -4.95 12.48
C GLY A 22 -19.56 -4.37 11.32
N LEU A 23 -19.10 -3.15 11.49
CA LEU A 23 -18.29 -2.47 10.46
C LEU A 23 -16.95 -3.17 10.26
N ALA A 24 -16.31 -3.58 11.34
CA ALA A 24 -15.04 -4.29 11.26
C ALA A 24 -15.21 -5.66 10.59
N ASP A 25 -16.27 -6.39 10.95
CA ASP A 25 -16.56 -7.69 10.33
C ASP A 25 -16.77 -7.55 8.83
N ASP A 26 -17.50 -6.53 8.39
CA ASP A 26 -17.71 -6.25 6.98
C ASP A 26 -16.39 -5.94 6.28
N PHE A 27 -15.56 -5.13 6.91
CA PHE A 27 -14.25 -4.80 6.35
C PHE A 27 -13.37 -6.04 6.21
N PHE A 28 -13.25 -6.86 7.26
CA PHE A 28 -12.38 -8.03 7.23
C PHE A 28 -12.89 -9.08 6.25
N LYS A 29 -14.19 -9.20 6.08
CA LYS A 29 -14.75 -10.09 5.07
C LYS A 29 -14.36 -9.62 3.66
N TYR A 30 -14.52 -8.35 3.38
CA TYR A 30 -14.13 -7.75 2.11
C TYR A 30 -12.62 -7.89 1.89
N TYR A 31 -11.84 -7.54 2.89
CA TYR A 31 -10.38 -7.62 2.86
C TYR A 31 -9.91 -9.04 2.53
N GLY A 32 -10.46 -10.03 3.22
CA GLY A 32 -10.11 -11.43 3.00
C GLY A 32 -10.52 -11.92 1.61
N ASN A 33 -11.68 -11.50 1.12
CA ASN A 33 -12.15 -11.86 -0.22
C ASN A 33 -11.25 -11.25 -1.29
N VAL A 34 -10.75 -10.05 -1.07
CA VAL A 34 -9.87 -9.38 -2.05
C VAL A 34 -8.47 -9.97 -2.03
N THR A 35 -7.89 -10.13 -0.84
CA THR A 35 -6.46 -10.44 -0.72
C THR A 35 -6.15 -11.91 -0.51
N GLY A 36 -7.10 -12.68 0.03
CA GLY A 36 -6.86 -14.04 0.47
C GLY A 36 -7.15 -15.13 -0.55
N THR A 37 -7.60 -14.78 -1.74
CA THR A 37 -7.99 -15.74 -2.77
C THR A 37 -7.42 -15.36 -4.12
N ASP A 38 -7.22 -16.36 -4.99
CA ASP A 38 -6.92 -16.11 -6.39
C ASP A 38 -8.21 -15.70 -7.09
N GLY A 39 -8.11 -14.70 -7.92
CA GLY A 39 -9.20 -14.24 -8.77
C GLY A 39 -8.65 -14.02 -10.18
N ALA A 40 -9.07 -12.93 -10.83
CA ALA A 40 -8.44 -12.53 -12.09
C ALA A 40 -6.95 -12.26 -11.90
N LEU A 41 -6.56 -11.82 -10.71
CA LEU A 41 -5.16 -11.73 -10.31
C LEU A 41 -4.88 -12.82 -9.28
N SER A 42 -3.66 -13.34 -9.31
CA SER A 42 -3.23 -14.33 -8.32
C SER A 42 -2.98 -13.64 -6.96
N LYS A 43 -2.97 -14.44 -5.89
CA LYS A 43 -2.59 -13.93 -4.57
C LYS A 43 -1.21 -13.29 -4.59
N ARG A 44 -0.28 -13.86 -5.37
CA ARG A 44 1.07 -13.32 -5.51
C ARG A 44 1.04 -11.92 -6.13
N GLU A 45 0.29 -11.76 -7.21
CA GLU A 45 0.13 -10.45 -7.85
C GLU A 45 -0.51 -9.43 -6.91
N LYS A 46 -1.54 -9.86 -6.19
CA LYS A 46 -2.22 -9.01 -5.22
C LYS A 46 -1.28 -8.57 -4.08
N ALA A 47 -0.42 -9.48 -3.63
CA ALA A 47 0.55 -9.15 -2.58
C ALA A 47 1.57 -8.11 -3.06
N LEU A 48 2.04 -8.22 -4.30
CA LEU A 48 2.97 -7.24 -4.87
C LEU A 48 2.30 -5.86 -5.05
N ILE A 49 1.05 -5.84 -5.48
CA ILE A 49 0.27 -4.60 -5.58
C ILE A 49 0.11 -3.96 -4.19
N ALA A 50 -0.24 -4.78 -3.19
CA ALA A 50 -0.41 -4.28 -1.83
C ALA A 50 0.90 -3.73 -1.27
N LEU A 51 2.02 -4.39 -1.55
CA LEU A 51 3.35 -3.92 -1.14
C LEU A 51 3.66 -2.55 -1.76
N ALA A 52 3.37 -2.38 -3.05
CA ALA A 52 3.57 -1.11 -3.74
C ALA A 52 2.73 0.00 -3.11
N VAL A 53 1.45 -0.27 -2.86
CA VAL A 53 0.54 0.69 -2.23
C VAL A 53 1.02 1.03 -0.82
N ALA A 54 1.46 0.03 -0.06
CA ALA A 54 1.97 0.22 1.30
C ALA A 54 3.15 1.20 1.33
N HIS A 55 4.05 1.09 0.36
CA HIS A 55 5.19 2.00 0.27
C HIS A 55 4.78 3.39 -0.20
N ALA A 56 3.89 3.47 -1.19
CA ALA A 56 3.40 4.76 -1.68
C ALA A 56 2.69 5.54 -0.58
N GLN A 57 1.92 4.85 0.25
CA GLN A 57 1.15 5.45 1.34
C GLN A 57 1.94 5.51 2.65
N LYS A 58 3.14 4.94 2.67
CA LYS A 58 4.04 4.95 3.84
C LYS A 58 3.37 4.37 5.07
N CYS A 59 2.78 3.18 4.91
CA CYS A 59 2.08 2.47 5.98
C CYS A 59 2.99 1.38 6.58
N PRO A 60 3.59 1.59 7.75
CA PRO A 60 4.50 0.61 8.31
C PRO A 60 3.83 -0.74 8.62
N TYR A 61 2.56 -0.74 9.04
CA TYR A 61 1.82 -1.99 9.27
C TYR A 61 1.70 -2.79 7.98
N CYS A 62 1.36 -2.13 6.88
CA CYS A 62 1.18 -2.78 5.59
C CYS A 62 2.52 -3.24 5.01
N ILE A 63 3.59 -2.47 5.21
CA ILE A 63 4.93 -2.88 4.78
C ILE A 63 5.33 -4.16 5.49
N ASP A 64 5.16 -4.25 6.80
CA ASP A 64 5.43 -5.46 7.55
C ASP A 64 4.61 -6.65 7.02
N ALA A 65 3.30 -6.46 6.93
CA ALA A 65 2.39 -7.54 6.55
C ALA A 65 2.66 -8.03 5.14
N TYR A 66 2.85 -7.13 4.19
CA TYR A 66 2.96 -7.52 2.78
C TYR A 66 4.37 -7.87 2.35
N THR A 67 5.40 -7.47 3.09
CA THR A 67 6.73 -8.04 2.90
C THR A 67 6.67 -9.55 3.15
N THR A 68 6.06 -9.95 4.27
CA THR A 68 5.88 -11.36 4.61
C THR A 68 5.00 -12.07 3.58
N GLN A 69 3.87 -11.47 3.23
CA GLN A 69 2.92 -12.06 2.29
C GLN A 69 3.53 -12.26 0.90
N CYS A 70 4.33 -11.33 0.42
CA CYS A 70 5.02 -11.47 -0.85
C CYS A 70 5.95 -12.69 -0.84
N LEU A 71 6.73 -12.86 0.22
CA LEU A 71 7.62 -14.01 0.33
C LEU A 71 6.82 -15.32 0.41
N GLU A 72 5.76 -15.34 1.19
CA GLU A 72 4.92 -16.54 1.35
C GLU A 72 4.20 -16.93 0.07
N THR A 73 3.92 -15.98 -0.81
CA THR A 73 3.24 -16.26 -2.08
C THR A 73 4.21 -16.44 -3.25
N GLY A 74 5.50 -16.51 -2.96
CA GLY A 74 6.50 -16.92 -3.96
C GLY A 74 7.25 -15.79 -4.65
N SER A 75 7.12 -14.56 -4.20
CA SER A 75 7.93 -13.46 -4.73
C SER A 75 9.32 -13.46 -4.09
N ASN A 76 10.29 -12.95 -4.82
CA ASN A 76 11.64 -12.81 -4.31
C ASN A 76 11.95 -11.32 -4.07
N PRO A 77 13.05 -11.01 -3.34
CA PRO A 77 13.40 -9.61 -3.06
C PRO A 77 13.57 -8.72 -4.29
N GLU A 78 14.07 -9.27 -5.39
CA GLU A 78 14.23 -8.50 -6.63
C GLU A 78 12.87 -8.06 -7.17
N GLN A 79 11.90 -8.98 -7.21
CA GLN A 79 10.54 -8.68 -7.66
C GLN A 79 9.87 -7.67 -6.73
N MET A 80 10.08 -7.83 -5.43
CA MET A 80 9.53 -6.93 -4.44
C MET A 80 10.10 -5.51 -4.60
N MET A 81 11.40 -5.39 -4.83
CA MET A 81 12.01 -4.07 -5.07
C MET A 81 11.51 -3.44 -6.36
N GLU A 82 11.26 -4.23 -7.41
CA GLU A 82 10.66 -3.68 -8.62
C GLU A 82 9.25 -3.14 -8.38
N ALA A 83 8.45 -3.82 -7.56
CA ALA A 83 7.13 -3.31 -7.17
C ALA A 83 7.24 -1.97 -6.46
N VAL A 84 8.23 -1.83 -5.58
CA VAL A 84 8.49 -0.56 -4.88
C VAL A 84 8.91 0.53 -5.88
N HIS A 85 9.73 0.18 -6.87
CA HIS A 85 10.14 1.14 -7.91
C HIS A 85 8.96 1.57 -8.80
N VAL A 86 8.02 0.67 -9.07
CA VAL A 86 6.79 1.05 -9.78
C VAL A 86 6.03 2.11 -8.97
N ALA A 87 5.89 1.89 -7.67
CA ALA A 87 5.26 2.89 -6.80
C ALA A 87 6.02 4.22 -6.84
N ALA A 88 7.35 4.17 -6.78
CA ALA A 88 8.20 5.36 -6.78
C ALA A 88 8.06 6.16 -8.09
N VAL A 89 8.09 5.49 -9.24
CA VAL A 89 8.00 6.18 -10.52
C VAL A 89 6.61 6.75 -10.74
N MET A 90 5.57 6.09 -10.24
CA MET A 90 4.21 6.62 -10.30
C MET A 90 4.08 7.88 -9.45
N GLN A 91 4.68 7.88 -8.25
CA GLN A 91 4.68 9.08 -7.40
C GLN A 91 5.46 10.22 -8.04
N ALA A 92 6.59 9.90 -8.68
CA ALA A 92 7.35 10.90 -9.41
C ALA A 92 6.53 11.48 -10.57
N GLY A 93 5.85 10.61 -11.32
CA GLY A 93 4.98 11.05 -12.43
C GLY A 93 3.85 11.94 -11.96
N ILE A 94 3.21 11.57 -10.83
CA ILE A 94 2.15 12.38 -10.23
C ILE A 94 2.68 13.77 -9.88
N THR A 95 3.85 13.84 -9.30
CA THR A 95 4.48 15.10 -8.93
C THR A 95 4.83 15.92 -10.17
N LEU A 96 5.47 15.30 -11.14
CA LEU A 96 5.95 16.00 -12.33
C LEU A 96 4.81 16.48 -13.22
N VAL A 97 3.76 15.69 -13.40
CA VAL A 97 2.65 16.10 -14.28
C VAL A 97 1.93 17.33 -13.74
N HIS A 98 1.89 17.50 -12.43
CA HIS A 98 1.26 18.67 -11.84
C HIS A 98 2.06 19.95 -12.08
N SER A 99 3.33 19.85 -12.48
CA SER A 99 4.14 21.01 -12.85
C SER A 99 3.60 21.73 -14.10
N VAL A 100 2.73 21.07 -14.86
CA VAL A 100 2.01 21.71 -15.97
C VAL A 100 1.20 22.92 -15.45
N GLN A 101 0.63 22.77 -14.25
CA GLN A 101 -0.12 23.89 -13.65
C GLN A 101 0.80 25.09 -13.40
N MET A 102 1.98 24.85 -12.87
CA MET A 102 2.99 25.90 -12.66
C MET A 102 3.40 26.52 -13.99
N GLN A 103 3.67 25.71 -15.00
CA GLN A 103 4.07 26.22 -16.32
C GLN A 103 2.97 27.08 -16.95
N ASN A 104 1.71 26.66 -16.84
CA ASN A 104 0.58 27.44 -17.34
C ASN A 104 0.48 28.80 -16.62
N HIS A 105 0.71 28.78 -15.31
CA HIS A 105 0.70 30.01 -14.52
C HIS A 105 1.83 30.94 -14.93
N LEU A 106 3.04 30.40 -15.12
CA LEU A 106 4.18 31.19 -15.56
C LEU A 106 3.93 31.86 -16.91
N LYS A 107 3.29 31.15 -17.84
CA LYS A 107 2.96 31.72 -19.15
C LYS A 107 2.02 32.91 -19.05
N LYS A 108 1.10 32.87 -18.09
CA LYS A 108 0.17 34.00 -17.86
C LYS A 108 0.86 35.21 -17.28
N MET A 109 1.93 34.95 -16.53
CA MET A 109 2.64 36.05 -15.85
C MET A 109 3.67 36.72 -16.72
N VAL A 110 4.01 36.22 -17.84
CA VAL A 110 4.96 36.71 -18.60
C VAL A 110 4.78 37.72 -19.23
N LEU A 111 5.22 37.94 -19.10
CA LEU A 111 6.22 38.33 -19.23
C LEU A 111 6.65 38.54 -20.59
#